data_72edca9e29b010682fa73a994adba9f0
#
_entry.id   72edca9e29b010682fa73a994adba9f0
#
_cell.length_a   1.000
_cell.length_b   1.000
_cell.length_c   1.000
_cell.angle_alpha   90.00
_cell.angle_beta   90.00
_cell.angle_gamma   90.00
#
_symmetry.space_group_name_H-M   'P 1'
#
loop_
_entity.id
_entity.type
_entity.pdbx_description
1 polymer ?
#
loop_
_entity_poly.entity_id
_entity_poly.type
_entity_poly.pdbx_seq_one_letter_code
_entity_poly.pdbx_strand_id
1 'polypeptide(L)'
;SVAEKNKKEVYIDFCITSASCTSVEAWKKCGKFDEWLFIDLVDNEFCKRIRLSGYKILRLNEWVLDQEFGKIIPKSERKQKFWLAVSKLLHNQNFAKFSYKKFVSPLRVYYTNRNIIYANKKMKKYGRIGYENYNCKGYFGFIISFMIPSILRAQNKIAVIKATFDGIVDGAKSNPEQWTVKSGEKYA
;
A
#
# COMPACT_ATOMS: atom_id res chain seq x y z
N SER A 1 -10.12 -2.14 16.16
CA SER A 1 -10.60 -2.85 17.35
C SER A 1 -12.05 -3.30 17.15
N VAL A 2 -12.51 -4.32 17.91
CA VAL A 2 -13.92 -4.81 17.86
C VAL A 2 -14.91 -3.68 18.21
N ALA A 3 -14.50 -2.80 19.11
CA ALA A 3 -15.29 -1.63 19.51
C ALA A 3 -15.52 -0.59 18.40
N GLU A 4 -14.64 -0.53 17.39
CA GLU A 4 -14.80 0.39 16.25
C GLU A 4 -15.75 -0.16 15.18
N LYS A 5 -15.93 -1.48 15.11
CA LYS A 5 -16.87 -2.09 14.16
C LYS A 5 -18.33 -1.80 14.48
N ASN A 6 -18.63 -1.54 15.74
CA ASN A 6 -20.00 -1.26 16.20
C ASN A 6 -20.38 0.24 16.11
N LYS A 7 -19.45 1.11 15.76
CA LYS A 7 -19.75 2.54 15.55
C LYS A 7 -20.19 2.76 14.12
N LYS A 8 -21.23 3.56 13.90
CA LYS A 8 -21.69 3.94 12.56
C LYS A 8 -20.62 4.71 11.79
N GLU A 9 -19.84 5.51 12.47
CA GLU A 9 -18.84 6.41 11.93
C GLU A 9 -17.52 6.30 12.71
N VAL A 10 -16.40 6.24 11.99
CA VAL A 10 -15.06 6.19 12.61
C VAL A 10 -14.08 7.04 11.81
N TYR A 11 -13.33 7.89 12.51
CA TYR A 11 -12.19 8.57 11.88
C TYR A 11 -11.05 7.61 11.67
N ILE A 12 -10.49 7.64 10.45
CA ILE A 12 -9.42 6.75 10.02
C ILE A 12 -8.28 7.55 9.40
N ASP A 13 -7.11 6.91 9.32
CA ASP A 13 -5.91 7.54 8.79
C ASP A 13 -5.76 7.38 7.28
N PHE A 14 -6.23 6.27 6.74
CA PHE A 14 -6.09 5.91 5.34
C PHE A 14 -7.35 5.22 4.83
N CYS A 15 -7.70 5.50 3.57
CA CYS A 15 -8.71 4.79 2.82
C CYS A 15 -8.19 4.54 1.40
N ILE A 16 -8.81 3.57 0.72
CA ILE A 16 -8.63 3.39 -0.72
C ILE A 16 -9.64 4.27 -1.46
N THR A 17 -9.34 4.63 -2.71
CA THR A 17 -10.25 5.45 -3.55
C THR A 17 -11.56 4.74 -3.89
N SER A 18 -11.60 3.39 -3.88
CA SER A 18 -12.82 2.62 -4.10
C SER A 18 -13.87 2.97 -3.04
N ALA A 19 -15.02 3.44 -3.49
CA ALA A 19 -16.14 3.91 -2.66
C ALA A 19 -15.76 5.02 -1.66
N SER A 20 -14.80 5.89 -2.01
CA SER A 20 -14.48 7.08 -1.25
C SER A 20 -15.00 8.34 -1.94
N CYS A 21 -15.42 9.31 -1.16
CA CYS A 21 -15.82 10.64 -1.61
C CYS A 21 -14.91 11.67 -0.99
N THR A 22 -14.41 12.61 -1.79
CA THR A 22 -13.57 13.72 -1.31
C THR A 22 -14.21 15.02 -1.76
N SER A 23 -14.30 16.02 -0.90
CA SER A 23 -14.77 17.34 -1.32
C SER A 23 -13.82 17.92 -2.36
N VAL A 24 -14.35 18.55 -3.39
CA VAL A 24 -13.57 19.18 -4.46
C VAL A 24 -12.67 20.28 -3.91
N GLU A 25 -13.14 20.99 -2.88
CA GLU A 25 -12.35 22.00 -2.20
C GLU A 25 -11.13 21.40 -1.50
N ALA A 26 -11.31 20.37 -0.67
CA ALA A 26 -10.22 19.68 0.00
C ALA A 26 -9.23 19.09 -1.02
N TRP A 27 -9.73 18.48 -2.10
CA TRP A 27 -8.91 17.93 -3.16
C TRP A 27 -8.04 19.00 -3.84
N LYS A 28 -8.61 20.19 -4.15
CA LYS A 28 -7.86 21.30 -4.73
C LYS A 28 -6.85 21.88 -3.75
N LYS A 29 -7.24 22.15 -2.50
CA LYS A 29 -6.35 22.71 -1.47
C LYS A 29 -5.21 21.78 -1.10
N CYS A 30 -5.43 20.46 -1.09
CA CYS A 30 -4.39 19.47 -0.83
C CYS A 30 -3.50 19.18 -2.03
N GLY A 31 -3.67 19.86 -3.17
CA GLY A 31 -2.82 19.73 -4.34
C GLY A 31 -3.16 18.53 -5.23
N LYS A 32 -4.41 18.07 -5.22
CA LYS A 32 -4.92 17.01 -6.11
C LYS A 32 -4.22 15.66 -5.87
N PHE A 33 -4.48 14.67 -6.72
CA PHE A 33 -3.71 13.42 -6.73
C PHE A 33 -2.35 13.65 -7.39
N ASP A 34 -1.34 12.92 -6.94
CA ASP A 34 -0.02 12.93 -7.56
C ASP A 34 -0.01 11.99 -8.75
N GLU A 35 -0.05 12.56 -9.95
CA GLU A 35 -0.13 11.81 -11.21
C GLU A 35 1.10 10.92 -11.44
N TRP A 36 2.24 11.29 -10.86
CA TRP A 36 3.46 10.48 -10.97
C TRP A 36 3.31 9.10 -10.33
N LEU A 37 2.49 8.98 -9.29
CA LEU A 37 2.26 7.69 -8.62
C LEU A 37 1.49 6.70 -9.50
N PHE A 38 0.56 7.12 -10.30
CA PHE A 38 -0.26 6.36 -11.25
C PHE A 38 -1.05 5.20 -10.60
N ILE A 39 -0.37 4.19 -10.03
CA ILE A 39 -0.98 3.03 -9.34
C ILE A 39 -0.16 2.68 -8.10
N ASP A 40 -0.83 2.23 -7.05
CA ASP A 40 -0.28 1.97 -5.71
C ASP A 40 0.27 3.23 -5.00
N LEU A 41 -0.03 3.37 -3.76
CA LEU A 41 0.32 4.50 -2.88
C LEU A 41 -0.30 5.87 -3.23
N VAL A 42 -1.05 6.01 -4.32
CA VAL A 42 -1.76 7.24 -4.68
C VAL A 42 -2.69 7.66 -3.54
N ASP A 43 -3.53 6.72 -3.11
CA ASP A 43 -4.51 6.94 -2.06
C ASP A 43 -3.84 7.30 -0.73
N ASN A 44 -2.81 6.56 -0.38
CA ASN A 44 -2.11 6.70 0.89
C ASN A 44 -1.35 8.01 0.98
N GLU A 45 -0.70 8.43 -0.11
CA GLU A 45 -0.01 9.71 -0.20
C GLU A 45 -1.01 10.86 -0.07
N PHE A 46 -2.14 10.77 -0.78
CA PHE A 46 -3.18 11.77 -0.73
C PHE A 46 -3.87 11.84 0.64
N CYS A 47 -4.21 10.71 1.25
CA CYS A 47 -4.74 10.65 2.61
C CYS A 47 -3.80 11.31 3.63
N LYS A 48 -2.50 11.11 3.47
CA LYS A 48 -1.50 11.76 4.32
C LYS A 48 -1.53 13.28 4.16
N ARG A 49 -1.58 13.78 2.92
CA ARG A 49 -1.67 15.23 2.66
C ARG A 49 -2.96 15.84 3.18
N ILE A 50 -4.10 15.18 2.97
CA ILE A 50 -5.40 15.62 3.51
C ILE A 50 -5.29 15.83 5.02
N ARG A 51 -4.77 14.84 5.74
CA ARG A 51 -4.64 14.90 7.21
C ARG A 51 -3.66 15.98 7.66
N LEU A 52 -2.54 16.13 6.98
CA LEU A 52 -1.56 17.19 7.27
C LEU A 52 -2.10 18.58 6.97
N SER A 53 -3.12 18.69 6.10
CA SER A 53 -3.84 19.93 5.83
C SER A 53 -5.00 20.21 6.82
N GLY A 54 -5.13 19.40 7.87
CA GLY A 54 -6.15 19.59 8.92
C GLY A 54 -7.50 18.93 8.63
N TYR A 55 -7.68 18.30 7.48
CA TYR A 55 -8.90 17.54 7.18
C TYR A 55 -8.91 16.18 7.87
N LYS A 56 -10.10 15.62 8.03
CA LYS A 56 -10.33 14.31 8.63
C LYS A 56 -10.91 13.35 7.59
N ILE A 57 -10.59 12.07 7.70
CA ILE A 57 -11.15 11.02 6.87
C ILE A 57 -12.15 10.24 7.70
N LEU A 58 -13.40 10.22 7.27
CA LEU A 58 -14.49 9.54 7.95
C LEU A 58 -14.85 8.26 7.21
N ARG A 59 -14.89 7.14 7.92
CA ARG A 59 -15.40 5.87 7.42
C ARG A 59 -16.81 5.64 7.94
N LEU A 60 -17.73 5.41 7.02
CA LEU A 60 -19.10 5.01 7.30
C LEU A 60 -19.16 3.48 7.32
N ASN A 61 -19.50 2.88 8.45
CA ASN A 61 -19.55 1.43 8.62
C ASN A 61 -20.88 0.81 8.18
N GLU A 62 -21.90 1.64 7.91
CA GLU A 62 -23.20 1.19 7.39
C GLU A 62 -23.12 0.75 5.92
N TRP A 63 -22.13 1.22 5.17
CA TRP A 63 -21.95 0.93 3.75
C TRP A 63 -20.77 0.01 3.56
N VAL A 64 -21.02 -1.14 2.95
CA VAL A 64 -19.99 -2.14 2.68
C VAL A 64 -19.86 -2.30 1.17
N LEU A 65 -18.66 -2.06 0.66
CA LEU A 65 -18.31 -2.38 -0.72
C LEU A 65 -17.79 -3.83 -0.76
N ASP A 66 -18.51 -4.69 -1.47
CA ASP A 66 -18.01 -6.03 -1.79
C ASP A 66 -17.09 -5.95 -3.01
N GLN A 67 -15.81 -6.25 -2.80
CA GLN A 67 -14.79 -6.13 -3.83
C GLN A 67 -13.93 -7.40 -3.92
N GLU A 68 -13.90 -8.00 -5.09
CA GLU A 68 -13.02 -9.14 -5.36
C GLU A 68 -11.58 -8.69 -5.60
N PHE A 69 -10.66 -9.26 -4.82
CA PHE A 69 -9.22 -9.00 -4.94
C PHE A 69 -8.50 -10.18 -5.58
N GLY A 70 -8.18 -10.04 -6.86
CA GLY A 70 -7.21 -10.86 -7.56
C GLY A 70 -7.47 -12.37 -7.59
N LYS A 71 -6.90 -13.05 -8.56
CA LYS A 71 -7.04 -14.52 -8.69
C LYS A 71 -5.94 -15.23 -7.90
N ILE A 72 -6.36 -16.15 -7.04
CA ILE A 72 -5.49 -17.07 -6.31
C ILE A 72 -5.43 -18.39 -7.09
N ILE A 73 -4.21 -18.85 -7.40
CA ILE A 73 -3.98 -20.11 -8.09
C ILE A 73 -3.49 -21.12 -7.04
N PRO A 74 -4.27 -22.13 -6.68
CA PRO A 74 -3.83 -23.12 -5.71
C PRO A 74 -2.63 -23.91 -6.24
N LYS A 75 -1.70 -24.28 -5.38
CA LYS A 75 -0.63 -25.23 -5.66
C LYS A 75 -1.17 -26.66 -5.53
N SER A 76 -0.38 -27.67 -5.95
CA SER A 76 -0.75 -29.07 -5.73
C SER A 76 -1.02 -29.36 -4.23
N GLU A 77 -1.94 -30.26 -3.96
CA GLU A 77 -2.37 -30.58 -2.57
C GLU A 77 -1.20 -30.89 -1.61
N ARG A 78 -0.19 -31.65 -2.08
CA ARG A 78 1.02 -31.95 -1.30
C ARG A 78 1.75 -30.67 -0.84
N LYS A 79 1.93 -29.71 -1.75
CA LYS A 79 2.57 -28.43 -1.44
C LYS A 79 1.71 -27.54 -0.55
N GLN A 80 0.39 -27.60 -0.72
CA GLN A 80 -0.52 -26.88 0.17
C GLN A 80 -0.42 -27.42 1.60
N LYS A 81 -0.58 -28.74 1.78
CA LYS A 81 -0.48 -29.40 3.09
C LYS A 81 0.85 -29.11 3.78
N PHE A 82 1.96 -29.19 3.03
CA PHE A 82 3.28 -28.85 3.55
C PHE A 82 3.36 -27.42 4.11
N TRP A 83 2.98 -26.42 3.32
CA TRP A 83 3.08 -25.02 3.75
C TRP A 83 2.10 -24.66 4.87
N LEU A 84 0.94 -25.29 4.89
CA LEU A 84 -0.03 -25.15 6.01
C LEU A 84 0.52 -25.78 7.29
N ALA A 85 1.18 -26.95 7.20
CA ALA A 85 1.84 -27.59 8.34
C ALA A 85 2.99 -26.73 8.89
N VAL A 86 3.85 -26.18 8.00
CA VAL A 86 4.93 -25.25 8.37
C VAL A 86 4.37 -24.00 9.05
N SER A 87 3.29 -23.44 8.51
CA SER A 87 2.62 -22.27 9.11
C SER A 87 2.12 -22.56 10.53
N LYS A 88 1.57 -23.75 10.72
CA LYS A 88 1.06 -24.21 12.02
C LYS A 88 2.20 -24.46 13.03
N LEU A 89 3.27 -25.12 12.58
CA LEU A 89 4.44 -25.42 13.41
C LEU A 89 5.16 -24.14 13.88
N LEU A 90 5.32 -23.17 12.97
CA LEU A 90 6.01 -21.91 13.25
C LEU A 90 5.09 -20.82 13.85
N HIS A 91 3.82 -21.12 14.08
CA HIS A 91 2.79 -20.18 14.58
C HIS A 91 2.76 -18.87 13.80
N ASN A 92 3.06 -18.94 12.48
CA ASN A 92 3.16 -17.75 11.65
C ASN A 92 2.37 -17.92 10.33
N GLN A 93 1.24 -17.24 10.24
CA GLN A 93 0.33 -17.31 9.10
C GLN A 93 0.95 -16.84 7.76
N ASN A 94 2.08 -16.14 7.79
CA ASN A 94 2.75 -15.73 6.55
C ASN A 94 3.24 -16.93 5.73
N PHE A 95 3.57 -18.05 6.37
CA PHE A 95 3.96 -19.26 5.66
C PHE A 95 2.78 -19.93 4.94
N ALA A 96 1.56 -19.80 5.44
CA ALA A 96 0.37 -20.29 4.74
C ALA A 96 0.19 -19.63 3.37
N LYS A 97 0.66 -18.40 3.18
CA LYS A 97 0.62 -17.68 1.89
C LYS A 97 1.43 -18.38 0.79
N PHE A 98 2.36 -19.25 1.13
CA PHE A 98 3.12 -20.05 0.17
C PHE A 98 2.37 -21.31 -0.32
N SER A 99 1.21 -21.62 0.24
CA SER A 99 0.36 -22.73 -0.21
C SER A 99 -0.28 -22.50 -1.59
N TYR A 100 -0.35 -21.26 -2.05
CA TYR A 100 -0.90 -20.86 -3.33
C TYR A 100 0.04 -19.91 -4.09
N LYS A 101 -0.15 -19.82 -5.41
CA LYS A 101 0.46 -18.78 -6.23
C LYS A 101 -0.50 -17.61 -6.33
N LYS A 102 0.04 -16.40 -6.29
CA LYS A 102 -0.70 -15.19 -6.62
C LYS A 102 -0.29 -14.73 -8.01
N PHE A 103 -1.24 -14.31 -8.82
CA PHE A 103 -0.88 -13.59 -10.03
C PHE A 103 -0.22 -12.27 -9.62
N VAL A 104 1.06 -12.16 -9.90
CA VAL A 104 1.87 -10.97 -9.61
C VAL A 104 2.13 -10.29 -10.93
N SER A 105 1.48 -9.17 -11.19
CA SER A 105 1.72 -8.36 -12.38
C SER A 105 3.09 -7.68 -12.28
N PRO A 106 4.01 -7.90 -13.25
CA PRO A 106 5.28 -7.19 -13.27
C PRO A 106 5.10 -5.66 -13.27
N LEU A 107 4.11 -5.16 -14.00
CA LEU A 107 3.77 -3.74 -14.01
C LEU A 107 3.47 -3.20 -12.61
N ARG A 108 2.64 -3.91 -11.85
CA ARG A 108 2.32 -3.51 -10.49
C ARG A 108 3.52 -3.60 -9.54
N VAL A 109 4.38 -4.59 -9.72
CA VAL A 109 5.62 -4.73 -8.95
C VAL A 109 6.57 -3.56 -9.23
N TYR A 110 6.71 -3.18 -10.50
CA TYR A 110 7.48 -2.00 -10.89
C TYR A 110 6.97 -0.74 -10.15
N TYR A 111 5.68 -0.44 -10.28
CA TYR A 111 5.11 0.75 -9.63
C TYR A 111 5.20 0.68 -8.11
N THR A 112 4.95 -0.46 -7.49
CA THR A 112 5.07 -0.59 -6.03
C THR A 112 6.48 -0.24 -5.54
N ASN A 113 7.53 -0.80 -6.20
CA ASN A 113 8.92 -0.54 -5.79
C ASN A 113 9.35 0.90 -6.10
N ARG A 114 8.94 1.45 -7.23
CA ARG A 114 9.19 2.83 -7.61
C ARG A 114 8.51 3.81 -6.65
N ASN A 115 7.24 3.60 -6.42
CA ASN A 115 6.39 4.53 -5.68
C ASN A 115 6.70 4.55 -4.19
N ILE A 116 7.11 3.42 -3.59
CA ILE A 116 7.48 3.40 -2.17
C ILE A 116 8.72 4.28 -1.92
N ILE A 117 9.68 4.29 -2.83
CA ILE A 117 10.86 5.15 -2.75
C ILE A 117 10.48 6.61 -2.98
N TYR A 118 9.71 6.87 -4.04
CA TYR A 118 9.23 8.21 -4.38
C TYR A 118 8.41 8.84 -3.25
N ALA A 119 7.38 8.14 -2.76
CA ALA A 119 6.51 8.64 -1.71
C ALA A 119 7.28 8.92 -0.40
N ASN A 120 8.24 8.06 -0.04
CA ASN A 120 9.08 8.29 1.13
C ASN A 120 10.02 9.49 0.95
N LYS A 121 10.57 9.70 -0.25
CA LYS A 121 11.34 10.92 -0.55
C LYS A 121 10.45 12.17 -0.43
N LYS A 122 9.27 12.14 -1.02
CA LYS A 122 8.30 13.24 -0.99
C LYS A 122 7.87 13.58 0.44
N MET A 123 7.66 12.57 1.25
CA MET A 123 7.15 12.70 2.61
C MET A 123 8.24 12.62 3.70
N LYS A 124 9.49 12.79 3.35
CA LYS A 124 10.64 12.64 4.27
C LYS A 124 10.46 13.40 5.59
N LYS A 125 9.88 14.59 5.55
CA LYS A 125 9.61 15.41 6.74
C LYS A 125 8.50 14.81 7.63
N TYR A 126 7.54 14.08 7.05
CA TYR A 126 6.32 13.64 7.69
C TYR A 126 6.24 12.12 7.93
N GLY A 127 7.33 11.40 7.68
CA GLY A 127 7.44 9.96 7.94
C GLY A 127 7.40 9.08 6.68
N ARG A 128 7.48 7.77 6.90
CA ARG A 128 7.65 6.74 5.87
C ARG A 128 6.30 6.16 5.46
N ILE A 129 5.51 6.92 4.77
CA ILE A 129 4.15 6.54 4.39
C ILE A 129 4.04 5.21 3.63
N GLY A 130 4.98 4.93 2.71
CA GLY A 130 4.94 3.71 1.91
C GLY A 130 5.27 2.46 2.73
N TYR A 131 6.22 2.54 3.63
CA TYR A 131 6.58 1.41 4.50
C TYR A 131 5.51 1.15 5.55
N GLU A 132 4.91 2.17 6.12
CA GLU A 132 3.80 2.05 7.08
C GLU A 132 2.61 1.34 6.44
N ASN A 133 2.30 1.67 5.18
CA ASN A 133 1.19 1.05 4.45
C ASN A 133 1.36 -0.47 4.25
N TYR A 134 2.60 -0.93 4.11
CA TYR A 134 2.92 -2.35 3.99
C TYR A 134 3.23 -3.03 5.34
N ASN A 135 2.98 -2.37 6.45
CA ASN A 135 3.31 -2.82 7.80
C ASN A 135 4.81 -3.16 7.96
N CYS A 136 5.67 -2.39 7.32
CA CYS A 136 7.10 -2.60 7.30
C CYS A 136 7.85 -1.53 8.11
N LYS A 137 8.80 -1.96 8.92
CA LYS A 137 9.71 -1.05 9.64
C LYS A 137 10.89 -0.65 8.73
N GLY A 138 10.62 0.20 7.74
CA GLY A 138 11.63 0.68 6.80
C GLY A 138 11.87 -0.26 5.61
N TYR A 139 12.89 0.08 4.82
CA TYR A 139 13.15 -0.60 3.55
C TYR A 139 13.54 -2.07 3.73
N PHE A 140 14.32 -2.39 4.75
CA PHE A 140 14.72 -3.77 5.05
C PHE A 140 13.49 -4.66 5.35
N GLY A 141 12.58 -4.16 6.18
CA GLY A 141 11.32 -4.85 6.45
C GLY A 141 10.49 -5.04 5.19
N PHE A 142 10.48 -4.05 4.28
CA PHE A 142 9.81 -4.15 2.99
C PHE A 142 10.43 -5.23 2.09
N ILE A 143 11.76 -5.31 2.02
CA ILE A 143 12.46 -6.37 1.27
C ILE A 143 12.02 -7.76 1.74
N ILE A 144 12.09 -8.01 3.04
CA ILE A 144 11.79 -9.35 3.60
C ILE A 144 10.29 -9.66 3.53
N SER A 145 9.44 -8.72 3.87
CA SER A 145 8.01 -8.97 4.02
C SER A 145 7.22 -8.85 2.72
N PHE A 146 7.76 -8.14 1.72
CA PHE A 146 7.04 -7.85 0.48
C PHE A 146 7.82 -8.26 -0.78
N MET A 147 9.06 -7.77 -0.99
CA MET A 147 9.80 -8.01 -2.24
C MET A 147 10.14 -9.49 -2.44
N ILE A 148 10.81 -10.11 -1.47
CA ILE A 148 11.20 -11.52 -1.55
C ILE A 148 9.98 -12.43 -1.72
N PRO A 149 8.92 -12.33 -0.90
CA PRO A 149 7.71 -13.11 -1.10
C PRO A 149 7.03 -12.89 -2.45
N SER A 150 7.05 -11.68 -2.99
CA SER A 150 6.48 -11.38 -4.31
C SER A 150 7.22 -12.13 -5.42
N ILE A 151 8.56 -12.12 -5.39
CA ILE A 151 9.40 -12.85 -6.35
C ILE A 151 9.20 -14.37 -6.22
N LEU A 152 9.23 -14.90 -4.99
CA LEU A 152 9.10 -16.34 -4.75
C LEU A 152 7.73 -16.90 -5.18
N ARG A 153 6.68 -16.09 -5.11
CA ARG A 153 5.30 -16.47 -5.44
C ARG A 153 4.92 -16.17 -6.89
N ALA A 154 5.74 -15.42 -7.62
CA ALA A 154 5.48 -15.04 -9.00
C ALA A 154 5.45 -16.26 -9.93
N GLN A 155 4.60 -16.23 -10.96
CA GLN A 155 4.62 -17.19 -12.05
C GLN A 155 5.84 -16.96 -12.94
N ASN A 156 6.03 -15.72 -13.39
CA ASN A 156 7.20 -15.30 -14.16
C ASN A 156 8.17 -14.54 -13.25
N LYS A 157 9.10 -15.27 -12.67
CA LYS A 157 10.06 -14.70 -11.71
C LYS A 157 11.02 -13.71 -12.37
N ILE A 158 11.48 -14.01 -13.60
CA ILE A 158 12.42 -13.15 -14.33
C ILE A 158 11.81 -11.78 -14.59
N ALA A 159 10.58 -11.75 -15.10
CA ALA A 159 9.87 -10.49 -15.34
C ALA A 159 9.63 -9.69 -14.06
N VAL A 160 9.33 -10.38 -12.95
CA VAL A 160 9.13 -9.71 -11.65
C VAL A 160 10.44 -9.21 -11.06
N ILE A 161 11.54 -9.93 -11.19
CA ILE A 161 12.88 -9.47 -10.76
C ILE A 161 13.27 -8.23 -11.55
N LYS A 162 13.12 -8.26 -12.88
CA LYS A 162 13.41 -7.11 -13.75
C LYS A 162 12.57 -5.90 -13.34
N ALA A 163 11.25 -6.07 -13.21
CA ALA A 163 10.33 -5.01 -12.80
C ALA A 163 10.67 -4.43 -11.41
N THR A 164 11.11 -5.28 -10.49
CA THR A 164 11.58 -4.84 -9.16
C THR A 164 12.81 -3.94 -9.29
N PHE A 165 13.80 -4.38 -10.06
CA PHE A 165 15.04 -3.64 -10.26
C PHE A 165 14.78 -2.30 -10.97
N ASP A 166 14.02 -2.32 -12.08
CA ASP A 166 13.67 -1.11 -12.83
C ASP A 166 12.92 -0.10 -11.94
N GLY A 167 11.95 -0.60 -11.15
CA GLY A 167 11.21 0.25 -10.21
C GLY A 167 12.10 0.87 -9.13
N ILE A 168 13.05 0.13 -8.57
CA ILE A 168 14.01 0.65 -7.60
C ILE A 168 14.89 1.74 -8.23
N VAL A 169 15.42 1.48 -9.42
CA VAL A 169 16.30 2.42 -10.14
C VAL A 169 15.55 3.74 -10.43
N ASP A 170 14.34 3.65 -10.97
CA ASP A 170 13.56 4.83 -11.32
C ASP A 170 13.09 5.59 -10.07
N GLY A 171 12.71 4.87 -9.02
CA GLY A 171 12.40 5.47 -7.73
C GLY A 171 13.62 6.17 -7.11
N ALA A 172 14.81 5.55 -7.23
CA ALA A 172 16.06 6.15 -6.75
C ALA A 172 16.46 7.40 -7.53
N LYS A 173 16.24 7.42 -8.85
CA LYS A 173 16.50 8.59 -9.72
C LYS A 173 15.45 9.68 -9.57
N SER A 174 14.25 9.36 -9.09
CA SER A 174 13.17 10.34 -8.94
C SER A 174 13.57 11.47 -7.98
N ASN A 175 13.17 12.69 -8.31
CA ASN A 175 13.37 13.87 -7.49
C ASN A 175 12.02 14.58 -7.24
N PRO A 176 11.17 14.03 -6.36
CA PRO A 176 9.89 14.66 -6.05
C PRO A 176 10.11 15.95 -5.27
N GLU A 177 9.30 16.96 -5.57
CA GLU A 177 9.22 18.13 -4.70
C GLU A 177 8.69 17.71 -3.31
N GLN A 178 9.35 18.23 -2.28
CA GLN A 178 8.86 18.00 -0.92
C GLN A 178 7.55 18.77 -0.75
N TRP A 179 6.48 18.04 -0.44
CA TRP A 179 5.23 18.70 -0.11
C TRP A 179 5.35 19.36 1.27
N THR A 180 5.01 20.65 1.35
CA THR A 180 5.00 21.42 2.59
C THR A 180 3.60 21.88 2.88
N VAL A 181 3.14 21.72 4.13
CA VAL A 181 1.91 22.35 4.58
C VAL A 181 2.16 23.85 4.56
N LYS A 182 1.36 24.61 3.83
CA LYS A 182 1.41 26.07 3.88
C LYS A 182 1.06 26.50 5.31
N SER A 183 2.06 26.93 6.05
CA SER A 183 1.87 27.47 7.39
C SER A 183 1.06 28.75 7.29
N GLY A 184 -0.10 28.79 7.91
CA GLY A 184 -0.86 30.03 8.03
C GLY A 184 -2.37 29.95 7.81
N GLU A 185 -2.85 28.96 7.10
CA GLU A 185 -4.30 28.76 7.01
C GLU A 185 -4.75 27.76 8.10
N LYS A 186 -5.12 28.28 9.26
CA LYS A 186 -5.95 27.53 10.21
C LYS A 186 -7.29 27.29 9.52
N TYR A 187 -7.53 26.06 9.14
CA TYR A 187 -8.84 25.66 8.67
C TYR A 187 -9.76 25.51 9.88
N ALA A 188 -10.74 26.40 9.94
CA ALA A 188 -11.86 26.30 10.86
C ALA A 188 -12.77 25.14 10.45
#